data_23a97fdeb52e43303d783591c9e093b5
#
_entry.id   23a97fdeb52e43303d783591c9e093b5
#
_cell.length_a   1.000
_cell.length_b   1.000
_cell.length_c   1.000
_cell.angle_alpha   90.00
_cell.angle_beta   90.00
_cell.angle_gamma   90.00
#
_symmetry.space_group_name_H-M   'P 1'
#
loop_
_entity.id
_entity.type
_entity.pdbx_description
1 polymer ?
#
loop_
_entity_poly.entity_id
_entity_poly.type
_entity_poly.pdbx_seq_one_letter_code
_entity_poly.pdbx_strand_id
1 'polypeptide(L)'
;MKEYDMIVVGGGAAGMFAAIQAGYAGARVLLLEPNERLGKKLLITGKGRCNLTNNCPWQEVLKNVPRNARFLYSALSGFTPEDAITFFESHGCETKTERGNRVFPVSDRSASVLDALKTALGYAGVEIVRARAKELLTEPAVGAHTVRPQNEQGSPVCHSERSEESASPVPSLPLEGKEMDADAKISGVRTDKGDFYAPAVILATGGKSYPATGSTGDGYRLAKALGHSIVPPVGSLVPLVEDGGFCAKMQGLALKNVNVRLYESLPLEGKAMGKPVFEEFGELLFTHFGLSGPVILSASAHMEPGKAYIISIDLKPALDEEKLDARILRDFAESKNRSFENALSGLYPKTMIPVIVARSGIPGDTKVNSVTKEQRRALLELTKHFTVKISGLRPVEEAIITSGGVATREIDPKTMESKLIPGLYFAGEVIDVDAYTGGFNLQIAWSTAFAAASAAAQRAANSNGE
;
A
#
# COMPACT_ATOMS: atom_id res chain seq x y z
N MET A 1 36.53 -3.12 14.08
CA MET A 1 35.13 -2.85 13.75
C MET A 1 34.39 -4.18 13.80
N LYS A 2 33.16 -4.23 14.31
CA LYS A 2 32.33 -5.44 14.16
C LYS A 2 32.03 -5.62 12.66
N GLU A 3 32.29 -6.78 12.14
CA GLU A 3 31.97 -7.13 10.75
C GLU A 3 30.59 -7.82 10.74
N TYR A 4 29.69 -7.34 9.90
CA TYR A 4 28.40 -7.95 9.65
C TYR A 4 28.39 -8.54 8.25
N ASP A 5 27.66 -9.63 8.07
CA ASP A 5 27.45 -10.23 6.75
C ASP A 5 26.28 -9.52 6.04
N MET A 6 25.37 -8.91 6.85
CA MET A 6 24.18 -8.22 6.35
C MET A 6 23.72 -7.10 7.26
N ILE A 7 23.27 -6.00 6.68
CA ILE A 7 22.57 -4.92 7.35
C ILE A 7 21.13 -4.85 6.81
N VAL A 8 20.15 -4.86 7.71
CA VAL A 8 18.74 -4.64 7.37
C VAL A 8 18.33 -3.25 7.86
N VAL A 9 17.80 -2.42 6.98
CA VAL A 9 17.35 -1.05 7.28
C VAL A 9 15.83 -1.01 7.40
N GLY A 10 15.34 -0.81 8.62
CA GLY A 10 13.93 -0.73 8.98
C GLY A 10 13.45 -1.93 9.81
N GLY A 11 13.01 -1.67 11.03
CA GLY A 11 12.49 -2.67 11.98
C GLY A 11 10.97 -2.87 11.90
N GLY A 12 10.39 -2.75 10.68
CA GLY A 12 9.02 -3.09 10.36
C GLY A 12 8.82 -4.59 10.14
N ALA A 13 7.65 -4.99 9.62
CA ALA A 13 7.30 -6.37 9.33
C ALA A 13 8.35 -7.04 8.43
N ALA A 14 8.59 -6.50 7.23
CA ALA A 14 9.55 -7.05 6.28
C ALA A 14 10.98 -7.09 6.83
N GLY A 15 11.44 -6.02 7.50
CA GLY A 15 12.81 -5.94 7.98
C GLY A 15 13.09 -6.89 9.14
N MET A 16 12.18 -7.00 10.12
CA MET A 16 12.33 -8.00 11.18
C MET A 16 12.38 -9.42 10.59
N PHE A 17 11.47 -9.71 9.65
CA PHE A 17 11.41 -11.03 9.05
C PHE A 17 12.66 -11.35 8.20
N ALA A 18 13.15 -10.37 7.41
CA ALA A 18 14.40 -10.54 6.66
C ALA A 18 15.60 -10.80 7.59
N ALA A 19 15.71 -10.03 8.69
CA ALA A 19 16.78 -10.22 9.66
C ALA A 19 16.74 -11.60 10.32
N ILE A 20 15.54 -12.09 10.66
CA ILE A 20 15.33 -13.45 11.21
C ILE A 20 15.79 -14.52 10.22
N GLN A 21 15.32 -14.44 8.97
CA GLN A 21 15.65 -15.46 7.96
C GLN A 21 17.15 -15.50 7.65
N ALA A 22 17.79 -14.34 7.58
CA ALA A 22 19.23 -14.25 7.39
C ALA A 22 20.01 -14.84 8.57
N GLY A 23 19.59 -14.53 9.80
CA GLY A 23 20.22 -15.07 11.01
C GLY A 23 20.04 -16.59 11.13
N TYR A 24 18.88 -17.14 10.76
CA TYR A 24 18.66 -18.59 10.69
C TYR A 24 19.52 -19.28 9.61
N ALA A 25 19.88 -18.54 8.54
CA ALA A 25 20.85 -19.00 7.55
C ALA A 25 22.33 -18.88 8.02
N GLY A 26 22.58 -18.44 9.26
CA GLY A 26 23.90 -18.34 9.85
C GLY A 26 24.63 -16.99 9.62
N ALA A 27 23.98 -16.01 9.00
CA ALA A 27 24.58 -14.70 8.80
C ALA A 27 24.63 -13.86 10.10
N ARG A 28 25.68 -13.06 10.26
CA ARG A 28 25.77 -12.01 11.31
C ARG A 28 24.98 -10.79 10.84
N VAL A 29 23.82 -10.56 11.44
CA VAL A 29 22.87 -9.56 10.97
C VAL A 29 22.79 -8.38 11.93
N LEU A 30 22.86 -7.15 11.34
CA LEU A 30 22.55 -5.89 12.01
C LEU A 30 21.20 -5.37 11.51
N LEU A 31 20.25 -5.14 12.43
CA LEU A 31 18.97 -4.49 12.15
C LEU A 31 19.00 -3.03 12.63
N LEU A 32 18.85 -2.09 11.73
CA LEU A 32 18.81 -0.64 12.01
C LEU A 32 17.34 -0.16 12.07
N GLU A 33 16.94 0.44 13.19
CA GLU A 33 15.60 1.02 13.39
C GLU A 33 15.71 2.35 14.16
N PRO A 34 15.21 3.47 13.61
CA PRO A 34 15.29 4.77 14.30
C PRO A 34 14.31 4.92 15.46
N ASN A 35 13.22 4.16 15.49
CA ASN A 35 12.23 4.22 16.55
C ASN A 35 12.68 3.44 17.80
N GLU A 36 12.12 3.79 18.97
CA GLU A 36 12.31 3.05 20.20
C GLU A 36 11.76 1.62 20.18
N ARG A 37 10.69 1.41 19.39
CA ARG A 37 9.98 0.13 19.31
C ARG A 37 9.94 -0.34 17.88
N LEU A 38 10.27 -1.61 17.69
CA LEU A 38 10.08 -2.31 16.44
C LEU A 38 8.58 -2.45 16.12
N GLY A 39 8.24 -2.60 14.83
CA GLY A 39 6.91 -3.00 14.40
C GLY A 39 5.79 -2.00 14.68
N LYS A 40 6.06 -0.70 14.85
CA LYS A 40 5.02 0.30 15.18
C LYS A 40 3.81 0.23 14.24
N LYS A 41 4.03 0.13 12.91
CA LYS A 41 2.95 0.03 11.93
C LYS A 41 2.22 -1.32 12.06
N LEU A 42 2.93 -2.41 12.35
CA LEU A 42 2.34 -3.73 12.55
C LEU A 42 1.31 -3.72 13.69
N LEU A 43 1.58 -3.00 14.79
CA LEU A 43 0.69 -2.90 15.94
C LEU A 43 -0.67 -2.26 15.66
N ILE A 44 -0.78 -1.42 14.64
CA ILE A 44 -2.04 -0.75 14.27
C ILE A 44 -2.78 -1.45 13.13
N THR A 45 -2.17 -2.45 12.48
CA THR A 45 -2.79 -3.20 11.39
C THR A 45 -4.01 -3.99 11.87
N GLY A 46 -4.99 -4.20 10.99
CA GLY A 46 -6.20 -4.95 11.32
C GLY A 46 -6.97 -4.39 12.53
N LYS A 47 -6.95 -3.07 12.74
CA LYS A 47 -7.54 -2.39 13.92
C LYS A 47 -6.93 -2.88 15.26
N GLY A 48 -5.63 -3.10 15.29
CA GLY A 48 -4.90 -3.58 16.46
C GLY A 48 -4.90 -5.10 16.65
N ARG A 49 -5.51 -5.85 15.72
CA ARG A 49 -5.56 -7.32 15.74
C ARG A 49 -4.46 -7.99 14.90
N CYS A 50 -3.92 -7.31 13.89
CA CYS A 50 -2.99 -7.78 12.89
C CYS A 50 -3.54 -8.94 12.03
N ASN A 51 -4.07 -8.62 10.84
CA ASN A 51 -4.36 -9.62 9.81
C ASN A 51 -3.05 -10.03 9.14
N LEU A 52 -2.39 -11.06 9.68
CA LEU A 52 -0.99 -11.37 9.37
C LEU A 52 -0.79 -12.03 7.99
N THR A 53 -1.80 -12.73 7.46
CA THR A 53 -1.83 -13.30 6.13
C THR A 53 -3.27 -13.67 5.73
N ASN A 54 -3.43 -14.32 4.59
CA ASN A 54 -4.69 -14.89 4.12
C ASN A 54 -4.50 -16.40 3.92
N ASN A 55 -5.34 -17.23 4.51
CA ASN A 55 -5.27 -18.70 4.39
C ASN A 55 -5.81 -19.14 3.02
N CYS A 56 -5.04 -18.89 1.97
CA CYS A 56 -5.35 -19.23 0.59
C CYS A 56 -4.09 -19.70 -0.13
N PRO A 57 -4.21 -20.39 -1.26
CA PRO A 57 -3.07 -20.68 -2.13
C PRO A 57 -2.36 -19.39 -2.54
N TRP A 58 -1.03 -19.41 -2.64
CA TRP A 58 -0.25 -18.22 -3.00
C TRP A 58 -0.65 -17.59 -4.36
N GLN A 59 -1.18 -18.39 -5.30
CA GLN A 59 -1.72 -17.90 -6.58
C GLN A 59 -2.93 -16.98 -6.38
N GLU A 60 -3.70 -17.21 -5.31
CA GLU A 60 -4.82 -16.33 -4.98
C GLU A 60 -4.34 -14.98 -4.45
N VAL A 61 -3.20 -14.96 -3.74
CA VAL A 61 -2.56 -13.69 -3.33
C VAL A 61 -2.27 -12.82 -4.54
N LEU A 62 -1.74 -13.39 -5.63
CA LEU A 62 -1.44 -12.65 -6.88
C LEU A 62 -2.67 -11.97 -7.50
N LYS A 63 -3.85 -12.60 -7.42
CA LYS A 63 -5.10 -12.02 -7.92
C LYS A 63 -5.55 -10.78 -7.13
N ASN A 64 -5.07 -10.66 -5.90
CA ASN A 64 -5.36 -9.54 -5.02
C ASN A 64 -4.31 -8.41 -5.10
N VAL A 65 -3.38 -8.50 -6.05
CA VAL A 65 -2.35 -7.48 -6.35
C VAL A 65 -2.74 -6.77 -7.64
N PRO A 66 -3.27 -5.53 -7.58
CA PRO A 66 -3.78 -4.83 -8.77
C PRO A 66 -2.69 -4.43 -9.77
N ARG A 67 -1.46 -4.24 -9.30
CA ARG A 67 -0.32 -3.83 -10.13
C ARG A 67 0.92 -4.67 -9.85
N ASN A 68 1.72 -4.94 -10.87
CA ASN A 68 3.00 -5.66 -10.76
C ASN A 68 2.90 -7.08 -10.15
N ALA A 69 1.73 -7.74 -10.17
CA ALA A 69 1.51 -9.05 -9.56
C ALA A 69 2.55 -10.11 -10.01
N ARG A 70 2.93 -10.11 -11.30
CA ARG A 70 3.89 -11.07 -11.87
C ARG A 70 5.28 -10.98 -11.23
N PHE A 71 5.67 -9.79 -10.75
CA PHE A 71 6.93 -9.59 -10.04
C PHE A 71 7.02 -10.44 -8.77
N LEU A 72 5.91 -10.68 -8.11
CA LEU A 72 5.84 -11.40 -6.84
C LEU A 72 5.81 -12.93 -6.97
N TYR A 73 5.74 -13.47 -8.20
CA TYR A 73 5.56 -14.91 -8.42
C TYR A 73 6.58 -15.76 -7.66
N SER A 74 7.87 -15.47 -7.82
CA SER A 74 8.94 -16.24 -7.18
C SER A 74 8.94 -16.07 -5.66
N ALA A 75 8.75 -14.84 -5.17
CA ALA A 75 8.73 -14.58 -3.74
C ALA A 75 7.55 -15.31 -3.04
N LEU A 76 6.34 -15.22 -3.60
CA LEU A 76 5.15 -15.87 -3.03
C LEU A 76 5.16 -17.39 -3.14
N SER A 77 5.79 -17.96 -4.17
CA SER A 77 6.00 -19.42 -4.27
C SER A 77 7.11 -19.91 -3.34
N GLY A 78 8.09 -19.07 -3.02
CA GLY A 78 9.20 -19.40 -2.11
C GLY A 78 8.85 -19.30 -0.63
N PHE A 79 7.86 -18.44 -0.29
CA PHE A 79 7.33 -18.33 1.08
C PHE A 79 5.83 -18.03 1.01
N THR A 80 5.05 -19.07 1.24
CA THR A 80 3.59 -19.09 1.04
C THR A 80 2.81 -18.59 2.27
N PRO A 81 1.49 -18.35 2.16
CA PRO A 81 0.65 -18.09 3.32
C PRO A 81 0.66 -19.19 4.38
N GLU A 82 0.78 -20.47 3.99
CA GLU A 82 0.91 -21.60 4.91
C GLU A 82 2.23 -21.54 5.67
N ASP A 83 3.34 -21.22 5.00
CA ASP A 83 4.64 -21.01 5.65
C ASP A 83 4.58 -19.85 6.68
N ALA A 84 3.86 -18.78 6.36
CA ALA A 84 3.67 -17.68 7.30
C ALA A 84 2.89 -18.12 8.55
N ILE A 85 1.80 -18.86 8.40
CA ILE A 85 1.03 -19.41 9.51
C ILE A 85 1.94 -20.30 10.37
N THR A 86 2.62 -21.25 9.76
CA THR A 86 3.54 -22.20 10.44
C THR A 86 4.65 -21.45 11.19
N PHE A 87 5.23 -20.41 10.58
CA PHE A 87 6.24 -19.59 11.22
C PHE A 87 5.72 -18.93 12.51
N PHE A 88 4.57 -18.26 12.45
CA PHE A 88 4.05 -17.56 13.62
C PHE A 88 3.62 -18.53 14.73
N GLU A 89 3.01 -19.67 14.39
CA GLU A 89 2.61 -20.68 15.36
C GLU A 89 3.81 -21.34 16.05
N SER A 90 4.86 -21.66 15.30
CA SER A 90 6.11 -22.21 15.86
C SER A 90 6.86 -21.25 16.78
N HIS A 91 6.54 -19.93 16.71
CA HIS A 91 7.12 -18.93 17.58
C HIS A 91 6.13 -18.40 18.64
N GLY A 92 5.09 -19.19 18.97
CA GLY A 92 4.18 -18.93 20.08
C GLY A 92 3.03 -17.96 19.77
N CYS A 93 2.74 -17.68 18.49
CA CYS A 93 1.58 -16.92 18.10
C CYS A 93 0.55 -17.85 17.44
N GLU A 94 -0.29 -18.50 18.24
CA GLU A 94 -1.42 -19.29 17.72
C GLU A 94 -2.32 -18.44 16.84
N THR A 95 -2.77 -19.02 15.71
CA THR A 95 -3.56 -18.32 14.70
C THR A 95 -4.96 -18.89 14.55
N LYS A 96 -5.87 -18.07 14.02
CA LYS A 96 -7.22 -18.47 13.61
C LYS A 96 -7.57 -17.87 12.25
N THR A 97 -8.30 -18.64 11.44
CA THR A 97 -8.83 -18.17 10.16
C THR A 97 -10.27 -17.70 10.34
N GLU A 98 -10.56 -16.46 9.90
CA GLU A 98 -11.88 -15.85 9.92
C GLU A 98 -12.48 -15.75 8.51
N ARG A 99 -13.71 -15.23 8.40
CA ARG A 99 -14.40 -15.00 7.13
C ARG A 99 -13.50 -14.29 6.12
N GLY A 100 -13.49 -14.78 4.88
CA GLY A 100 -12.62 -14.28 3.80
C GLY A 100 -11.17 -14.76 3.93
N ASN A 101 -10.97 -15.90 4.61
CA ASN A 101 -9.69 -16.55 4.83
C ASN A 101 -8.64 -15.67 5.54
N ARG A 102 -9.08 -14.62 6.23
CA ARG A 102 -8.19 -13.71 6.96
C ARG A 102 -7.63 -14.38 8.20
N VAL A 103 -6.31 -14.33 8.37
CA VAL A 103 -5.61 -14.98 9.49
C VAL A 103 -5.25 -13.95 10.56
N PHE A 104 -5.71 -14.18 11.76
CA PHE A 104 -5.45 -13.35 12.95
C PHE A 104 -4.85 -14.19 14.07
N PRO A 105 -4.11 -13.59 15.02
CA PRO A 105 -3.75 -14.27 16.25
C PRO A 105 -5.02 -14.62 17.05
N VAL A 106 -5.04 -15.77 17.69
CA VAL A 106 -6.15 -16.23 18.55
C VAL A 106 -6.43 -15.20 19.66
N SER A 107 -5.39 -14.54 20.15
CA SER A 107 -5.47 -13.48 21.17
C SER A 107 -6.22 -12.22 20.72
N ASP A 108 -6.48 -12.03 19.42
CA ASP A 108 -6.98 -10.80 18.79
C ASP A 108 -6.12 -9.56 19.08
N ARG A 109 -4.81 -9.74 19.33
CA ARG A 109 -3.87 -8.68 19.64
C ARG A 109 -2.65 -8.73 18.73
N SER A 110 -2.40 -7.64 18.02
CA SER A 110 -1.21 -7.47 17.17
C SER A 110 0.11 -7.61 17.94
N ALA A 111 0.07 -7.39 19.24
CA ALA A 111 1.22 -7.60 20.13
C ALA A 111 1.74 -9.04 20.07
N SER A 112 0.86 -10.05 19.98
CA SER A 112 1.27 -11.47 19.90
C SER A 112 2.10 -11.75 18.63
N VAL A 113 1.75 -11.13 17.52
CA VAL A 113 2.52 -11.24 16.26
C VAL A 113 3.89 -10.56 16.40
N LEU A 114 3.95 -9.39 17.05
CA LEU A 114 5.21 -8.69 17.31
C LEU A 114 6.10 -9.47 18.29
N ASP A 115 5.53 -10.06 19.31
CA ASP A 115 6.27 -10.83 20.32
C ASP A 115 6.85 -12.12 19.72
N ALA A 116 6.13 -12.80 18.81
CA ALA A 116 6.67 -13.92 18.03
C ALA A 116 7.89 -13.49 17.18
N LEU A 117 7.80 -12.34 16.48
CA LEU A 117 8.94 -11.80 15.73
C LEU A 117 10.13 -11.46 16.62
N LYS A 118 9.91 -10.86 17.80
CA LYS A 118 11.00 -10.56 18.75
C LYS A 118 11.66 -11.83 19.29
N THR A 119 10.87 -12.84 19.59
CA THR A 119 11.38 -14.14 20.03
C THR A 119 12.27 -14.77 18.95
N ALA A 120 11.80 -14.75 17.70
CA ALA A 120 12.55 -15.23 16.55
C ALA A 120 13.86 -14.42 16.31
N LEU A 121 13.82 -13.08 16.44
CA LEU A 121 15.02 -12.24 16.36
C LEU A 121 16.07 -12.62 17.40
N GLY A 122 15.62 -12.93 18.63
CA GLY A 122 16.51 -13.43 19.69
C GLY A 122 17.15 -14.77 19.35
N TYR A 123 16.38 -15.74 18.84
CA TYR A 123 16.91 -17.03 18.40
C TYR A 123 17.86 -16.93 17.21
N ALA A 124 17.58 -15.99 16.29
CA ALA A 124 18.44 -15.71 15.14
C ALA A 124 19.72 -14.94 15.46
N GLY A 125 19.92 -14.49 16.71
CA GLY A 125 21.10 -13.76 17.15
C GLY A 125 21.26 -12.37 16.50
N VAL A 126 20.16 -11.75 16.06
CA VAL A 126 20.18 -10.45 15.37
C VAL A 126 20.57 -9.32 16.32
N GLU A 127 21.60 -8.55 15.94
CA GLU A 127 21.94 -7.32 16.65
C GLU A 127 21.02 -6.18 16.20
N ILE A 128 20.43 -5.46 17.17
CA ILE A 128 19.51 -4.35 16.88
C ILE A 128 20.13 -3.06 17.35
N VAL A 129 20.30 -2.10 16.42
CA VAL A 129 20.83 -0.78 16.74
C VAL A 129 19.80 0.30 16.42
N ARG A 130 19.53 1.14 17.41
CA ARG A 130 18.68 2.32 17.24
C ARG A 130 19.45 3.41 16.52
N ALA A 131 19.32 3.43 15.19
CA ALA A 131 19.97 4.40 14.31
C ALA A 131 19.13 4.69 13.06
N ARG A 132 19.27 5.91 12.54
CA ARG A 132 18.63 6.32 11.28
C ARG A 132 19.64 6.26 10.14
N ALA A 133 19.33 5.48 9.11
CA ALA A 133 20.10 5.44 7.87
C ALA A 133 20.03 6.79 7.14
N LYS A 134 21.17 7.34 6.80
CA LYS A 134 21.36 8.62 6.10
C LYS A 134 21.77 8.43 4.64
N GLU A 135 22.65 7.46 4.41
CA GLU A 135 23.24 7.19 3.09
C GLU A 135 23.56 5.70 2.98
N LEU A 136 23.44 5.14 1.79
CA LEU A 136 23.99 3.83 1.44
C LEU A 136 25.40 4.01 0.92
N LEU A 137 26.33 3.25 1.48
CA LEU A 137 27.73 3.31 1.12
C LEU A 137 28.00 2.32 -0.02
N THR A 138 28.79 2.75 -1.01
CA THR A 138 29.22 1.94 -2.13
C THR A 138 30.74 1.97 -2.26
N GLU A 139 31.30 0.92 -2.83
CA GLU A 139 32.72 0.82 -3.23
C GLU A 139 32.81 0.36 -4.68
N PRO A 140 33.88 0.68 -5.42
CA PRO A 140 34.12 0.14 -6.77
C PRO A 140 34.17 -1.39 -6.74
N ALA A 141 33.60 -2.06 -7.75
CA ALA A 141 33.80 -3.51 -7.89
C ALA A 141 35.27 -3.81 -8.14
N VAL A 142 35.85 -4.74 -7.37
CA VAL A 142 37.25 -5.13 -7.49
C VAL A 142 37.47 -5.75 -8.89
N GLY A 143 38.22 -5.05 -9.76
CA GLY A 143 38.47 -5.49 -11.13
C GLY A 143 38.66 -4.36 -12.17
N ALA A 144 38.20 -3.15 -11.87
CA ALA A 144 38.46 -2.00 -12.75
C ALA A 144 39.87 -1.45 -12.50
N HIS A 145 40.84 -1.84 -13.34
CA HIS A 145 42.13 -1.18 -13.40
C HIS A 145 41.91 0.29 -13.78
N THR A 146 41.99 1.18 -12.82
CA THR A 146 42.10 2.62 -13.04
C THR A 146 43.42 2.89 -13.71
N VAL A 147 43.43 3.05 -15.03
CA VAL A 147 44.53 3.73 -15.74
C VAL A 147 44.44 5.19 -15.30
N ARG A 148 45.35 5.59 -14.41
CA ARG A 148 45.55 7.02 -14.10
C ARG A 148 46.06 7.70 -15.38
N PRO A 149 45.45 8.80 -15.83
CA PRO A 149 46.10 9.67 -16.80
C PRO A 149 47.30 10.35 -16.11
N GLN A 150 48.46 10.18 -16.68
CA GLN A 150 49.67 10.93 -16.27
C GLN A 150 49.49 12.39 -16.64
N ASN A 151 49.87 13.26 -15.69
CA ASN A 151 49.99 14.70 -15.82
C ASN A 151 50.73 15.12 -17.09
N GLU A 152 50.17 16.06 -17.83
CA GLU A 152 50.95 17.02 -18.59
C GLU A 152 50.73 18.42 -18.01
N GLN A 153 51.88 19.02 -17.65
CA GLN A 153 52.01 20.38 -17.13
C GLN A 153 51.84 21.41 -18.26
N GLY A 154 51.13 22.48 -18.00
CA GLY A 154 51.10 23.64 -18.89
C GLY A 154 50.50 24.84 -18.19
N SER A 155 51.36 25.77 -17.80
CA SER A 155 51.09 27.00 -17.06
C SER A 155 50.45 28.12 -17.92
N PRO A 156 50.22 29.35 -17.37
CA PRO A 156 48.96 30.05 -17.43
C PRO A 156 49.02 31.31 -18.33
N VAL A 157 47.88 31.84 -18.74
CA VAL A 157 47.79 33.25 -19.22
C VAL A 157 46.56 33.93 -18.67
N CYS A 158 46.80 35.08 -18.04
CA CYS A 158 45.87 36.12 -17.59
C CYS A 158 45.25 36.90 -18.74
N HIS A 159 44.06 37.50 -18.51
CA HIS A 159 43.63 38.90 -18.62
C HIS A 159 42.10 38.96 -18.74
N SER A 160 41.45 39.59 -17.87
CA SER A 160 41.07 40.96 -17.46
C SER A 160 39.74 41.42 -18.04
N GLU A 161 38.83 41.73 -17.08
CA GLU A 161 37.87 42.81 -16.99
C GLU A 161 36.80 43.06 -18.06
N ARG A 162 35.51 43.03 -17.69
CA ARG A 162 34.71 44.20 -17.26
C ARG A 162 33.25 43.81 -16.93
N SER A 163 32.78 44.46 -15.91
CA SER A 163 31.45 44.62 -15.32
C SER A 163 30.29 44.90 -16.28
N GLU A 164 29.11 44.34 -15.93
CA GLU A 164 27.85 45.13 -15.81
C GLU A 164 26.82 44.38 -14.97
N GLU A 165 26.19 45.14 -14.08
CA GLU A 165 25.14 44.78 -13.12
C GLU A 165 23.81 44.51 -13.82
N SER A 166 23.07 43.46 -13.44
CA SER A 166 21.61 43.53 -13.27
C SER A 166 21.05 42.26 -12.60
N ALA A 167 20.29 42.51 -11.55
CA ALA A 167 19.19 41.78 -10.93
C ALA A 167 19.24 40.25 -10.89
N SER A 168 19.40 39.72 -9.69
CA SER A 168 19.31 38.31 -9.30
C SER A 168 17.91 37.72 -9.35
N PRO A 169 17.72 36.50 -9.86
CA PRO A 169 16.75 35.58 -9.33
C PRO A 169 17.45 34.58 -8.40
N VAL A 170 16.76 34.22 -7.34
CA VAL A 170 17.14 33.24 -6.31
C VAL A 170 17.64 31.94 -6.93
N PRO A 171 18.83 31.41 -6.55
CA PRO A 171 19.31 30.15 -7.12
C PRO A 171 18.57 28.99 -6.50
N SER A 172 17.82 28.24 -7.29
CA SER A 172 17.52 26.85 -7.06
C SER A 172 18.83 26.08 -7.19
N LEU A 173 19.36 25.57 -6.08
CA LEU A 173 20.51 24.66 -6.07
C LEU A 173 20.21 23.41 -6.90
N PRO A 174 21.00 23.09 -7.92
CA PRO A 174 20.98 21.76 -8.54
C PRO A 174 21.58 20.79 -7.53
N LEU A 175 20.85 19.73 -7.20
CA LEU A 175 21.46 18.52 -6.63
C LEU A 175 22.43 18.00 -7.70
N GLU A 176 23.71 18.26 -7.54
CA GLU A 176 24.76 17.62 -8.31
C GLU A 176 24.60 16.12 -8.19
N GLY A 177 24.15 15.48 -9.25
CA GLY A 177 24.18 14.03 -9.38
C GLY A 177 25.66 13.62 -9.39
N LYS A 178 26.12 12.95 -8.31
CA LYS A 178 27.35 12.20 -8.37
C LYS A 178 27.23 11.24 -9.55
N GLU A 179 28.10 11.36 -10.55
CA GLU A 179 28.29 10.32 -11.55
C GLU A 179 28.63 9.03 -10.78
N MET A 180 27.72 8.07 -10.80
CA MET A 180 27.97 6.77 -10.17
C MET A 180 28.88 5.96 -11.06
N ASP A 181 29.94 5.39 -10.49
CA ASP A 181 30.76 4.39 -11.16
C ASP A 181 29.84 3.24 -11.62
N ALA A 182 29.92 2.88 -12.90
CA ALA A 182 29.09 1.84 -13.51
C ALA A 182 29.21 0.46 -12.82
N ASP A 183 30.28 0.28 -12.03
CA ASP A 183 30.64 -0.97 -11.33
C ASP A 183 30.57 -0.84 -9.80
N ALA A 184 29.79 0.11 -9.26
CA ALA A 184 29.68 0.29 -7.82
C ALA A 184 28.86 -0.86 -7.18
N LYS A 185 29.34 -1.44 -6.08
CA LYS A 185 28.61 -2.40 -5.24
C LYS A 185 28.36 -1.84 -3.85
N ILE A 186 27.35 -2.35 -3.16
CA ILE A 186 27.05 -1.95 -1.78
C ILE A 186 28.21 -2.34 -0.84
N SER A 187 28.52 -1.47 0.13
CA SER A 187 29.56 -1.74 1.15
C SER A 187 29.07 -1.45 2.57
N GLY A 188 27.92 -0.78 2.75
CA GLY A 188 27.39 -0.49 4.08
C GLY A 188 26.35 0.60 4.13
N VAL A 189 26.14 1.12 5.33
CA VAL A 189 25.13 2.15 5.65
C VAL A 189 25.74 3.20 6.56
N ARG A 190 25.68 4.48 6.17
CA ARG A 190 25.95 5.63 7.06
C ARG A 190 24.71 5.97 7.84
N THR A 191 24.87 6.16 9.14
CA THR A 191 23.77 6.49 10.04
C THR A 191 24.07 7.75 10.88
N ASP A 192 23.11 8.17 11.70
CA ASP A 192 23.29 9.21 12.71
C ASP A 192 24.17 8.74 13.91
N LYS A 193 24.58 7.47 13.95
CA LYS A 193 25.44 6.85 14.97
C LYS A 193 26.80 6.39 14.44
N GLY A 194 27.12 6.70 13.20
CA GLY A 194 28.34 6.27 12.50
C GLY A 194 28.03 5.33 11.34
N ASP A 195 29.11 4.83 10.75
CA ASP A 195 29.05 3.97 9.58
C ASP A 195 29.12 2.50 9.98
N PHE A 196 28.28 1.67 9.37
CA PHE A 196 28.26 0.23 9.52
C PHE A 196 28.52 -0.41 8.14
N TYR A 197 29.35 -1.45 8.12
CA TYR A 197 29.79 -2.08 6.89
C TYR A 197 29.29 -3.51 6.78
N ALA A 198 28.80 -3.88 5.60
CA ALA A 198 28.41 -5.22 5.22
C ALA A 198 28.35 -5.35 3.70
N PRO A 199 28.64 -6.52 3.12
CA PRO A 199 28.57 -6.77 1.67
C PRO A 199 27.11 -6.89 1.16
N ALA A 200 26.13 -6.95 2.06
CA ALA A 200 24.72 -7.00 1.72
C ALA A 200 23.90 -6.03 2.58
N VAL A 201 23.00 -5.26 1.94
CA VAL A 201 22.06 -4.35 2.61
C VAL A 201 20.64 -4.61 2.11
N ILE A 202 19.70 -4.85 3.01
CA ILE A 202 18.28 -4.98 2.69
C ILE A 202 17.54 -3.70 3.11
N LEU A 203 16.95 -2.97 2.15
CA LEU A 203 16.05 -1.86 2.41
C LEU A 203 14.62 -2.38 2.66
N ALA A 204 14.15 -2.26 3.90
CA ALA A 204 12.82 -2.67 4.35
C ALA A 204 12.10 -1.56 5.14
N THR A 205 12.27 -0.32 4.67
CA THR A 205 11.86 0.91 5.38
C THR A 205 10.36 1.20 5.31
N GLY A 206 9.59 0.40 4.56
CA GLY A 206 8.17 0.66 4.30
C GLY A 206 7.93 1.82 3.33
N GLY A 207 6.68 2.28 3.25
CA GLY A 207 6.22 3.34 2.35
C GLY A 207 6.14 4.72 3.01
N LYS A 208 5.04 5.46 2.71
CA LYS A 208 4.72 6.79 3.28
C LYS A 208 3.44 6.83 4.10
N SER A 209 2.67 5.73 4.13
CA SER A 209 1.44 5.67 4.93
C SER A 209 1.75 5.56 6.42
N TYR A 210 0.95 6.21 7.26
CA TYR A 210 1.15 6.31 8.72
C TYR A 210 2.56 6.80 9.12
N PRO A 211 2.99 8.00 8.73
CA PRO A 211 4.37 8.49 8.96
C PRO A 211 4.77 8.53 10.43
N ALA A 212 3.82 8.69 11.37
CA ALA A 212 4.06 8.62 12.81
C ALA A 212 4.58 7.24 13.28
N THR A 213 4.45 6.20 12.45
CA THR A 213 4.99 4.86 12.72
C THR A 213 6.43 4.68 12.24
N GLY A 214 6.99 5.64 11.52
CA GLY A 214 8.33 5.59 10.96
C GLY A 214 8.39 5.42 9.44
N SER A 215 7.24 5.25 8.76
CA SER A 215 7.14 5.15 7.30
C SER A 215 7.23 6.55 6.67
N THR A 216 8.43 7.13 6.64
CA THR A 216 8.69 8.51 6.20
C THR A 216 9.09 8.62 4.73
N GLY A 217 9.31 7.49 4.04
CA GLY A 217 9.84 7.44 2.68
C GLY A 217 11.36 7.57 2.58
N ASP A 218 12.07 7.40 3.69
CA ASP A 218 13.55 7.45 3.70
C ASP A 218 14.15 6.43 2.73
N GLY A 219 13.57 5.24 2.58
CA GLY A 219 14.03 4.22 1.63
C GLY A 219 13.97 4.68 0.18
N TYR A 220 12.97 5.46 -0.20
CA TYR A 220 12.87 6.03 -1.54
C TYR A 220 14.00 7.02 -1.81
N ARG A 221 14.34 7.85 -0.83
CA ARG A 221 15.47 8.78 -0.92
C ARG A 221 16.80 8.05 -1.05
N LEU A 222 16.99 7.01 -0.24
CA LEU A 222 18.20 6.18 -0.25
C LEU A 222 18.38 5.45 -1.59
N ALA A 223 17.32 4.81 -2.08
CA ALA A 223 17.35 4.10 -3.37
C ALA A 223 17.55 5.07 -4.55
N LYS A 224 16.87 6.23 -4.54
CA LYS A 224 17.02 7.25 -5.57
C LYS A 224 18.45 7.80 -5.66
N ALA A 225 19.13 7.96 -4.51
CA ALA A 225 20.52 8.41 -4.47
C ALA A 225 21.50 7.43 -5.15
N LEU A 226 21.10 6.17 -5.30
CA LEU A 226 21.83 5.12 -6.02
C LEU A 226 21.25 4.84 -7.42
N GLY A 227 20.54 5.80 -8.01
CA GLY A 227 20.06 5.75 -9.39
C GLY A 227 18.73 5.01 -9.61
N HIS A 228 18.10 4.45 -8.57
CA HIS A 228 16.81 3.79 -8.72
C HIS A 228 15.68 4.75 -9.08
N SER A 229 14.85 4.35 -10.02
CA SER A 229 13.61 5.02 -10.35
C SER A 229 12.58 4.80 -9.24
N ILE A 230 11.97 5.89 -8.78
CA ILE A 230 10.89 5.83 -7.81
C ILE A 230 9.57 6.16 -8.50
N VAL A 231 8.68 5.17 -8.60
CA VAL A 231 7.29 5.41 -9.01
C VAL A 231 6.63 6.28 -7.94
N PRO A 232 6.00 7.40 -8.31
CA PRO A 232 5.47 8.36 -7.33
C PRO A 232 4.58 7.69 -6.28
N PRO A 233 4.92 7.81 -4.98
CA PRO A 233 4.14 7.20 -3.91
C PRO A 233 2.80 7.92 -3.74
N VAL A 234 1.71 7.17 -3.82
CA VAL A 234 0.32 7.63 -3.60
C VAL A 234 -0.36 6.75 -2.54
N GLY A 235 -1.43 7.27 -1.94
CA GLY A 235 -2.24 6.46 -1.02
C GLY A 235 -2.99 5.36 -1.77
N SER A 236 -2.91 4.13 -1.28
CA SER A 236 -3.74 3.00 -1.70
C SER A 236 -4.50 2.46 -0.49
N LEU A 237 -5.68 1.88 -0.72
CA LEU A 237 -6.60 1.50 0.34
C LEU A 237 -6.94 2.70 1.25
N VAL A 238 -7.38 3.77 0.61
CA VAL A 238 -7.65 5.06 1.24
C VAL A 238 -9.11 5.46 1.01
N PRO A 239 -9.78 6.13 1.96
CA PRO A 239 -11.13 6.64 1.77
C PRO A 239 -11.22 7.65 0.63
N LEU A 240 -12.42 7.79 0.04
CA LEU A 240 -12.72 8.68 -1.08
C LEU A 240 -13.44 9.93 -0.61
N VAL A 241 -13.07 11.07 -1.18
CA VAL A 241 -13.71 12.36 -0.93
C VAL A 241 -14.81 12.59 -1.96
N GLU A 242 -16.01 12.89 -1.49
CA GLU A 242 -17.17 13.19 -2.33
C GLU A 242 -17.15 14.62 -2.87
N ASP A 243 -17.63 14.78 -4.10
CA ASP A 243 -18.01 16.07 -4.67
C ASP A 243 -19.55 16.23 -4.63
N GLY A 244 -20.09 16.99 -3.68
CA GLY A 244 -21.53 17.21 -3.58
C GLY A 244 -22.10 17.27 -2.15
N GLY A 245 -21.42 16.75 -1.15
CA GLY A 245 -21.72 16.94 0.27
C GLY A 245 -22.95 16.19 0.82
N PHE A 246 -23.54 15.23 0.08
CA PHE A 246 -24.68 14.48 0.60
C PHE A 246 -24.27 13.27 1.45
N CYS A 247 -23.05 12.74 1.29
CA CYS A 247 -22.56 11.63 2.12
C CYS A 247 -22.51 12.01 3.61
N ALA A 248 -22.21 13.26 3.93
CA ALA A 248 -22.21 13.78 5.29
C ALA A 248 -23.58 13.61 6.00
N LYS A 249 -24.69 13.69 5.24
CA LYS A 249 -26.03 13.47 5.77
C LYS A 249 -26.30 12.01 6.17
N MET A 250 -25.48 11.09 5.68
CA MET A 250 -25.52 9.65 5.97
C MET A 250 -24.33 9.19 6.81
N GLN A 251 -23.56 10.11 7.41
CA GLN A 251 -22.38 9.78 8.21
C GLN A 251 -22.67 8.67 9.23
N GLY A 252 -21.80 7.66 9.27
CA GLY A 252 -21.91 6.50 10.16
C GLY A 252 -22.79 5.38 9.61
N LEU A 253 -23.49 5.57 8.49
CA LEU A 253 -24.27 4.52 7.85
C LEU A 253 -23.33 3.53 7.14
N ALA A 254 -23.34 2.26 7.60
CA ALA A 254 -22.69 1.15 6.93
C ALA A 254 -23.73 0.34 6.12
N LEU A 255 -23.44 0.09 4.85
CA LEU A 255 -24.19 -0.81 3.98
C LEU A 255 -23.39 -2.09 3.77
N LYS A 256 -23.93 -3.23 4.23
CA LYS A 256 -23.17 -4.50 4.27
C LYS A 256 -23.23 -5.33 2.99
N ASN A 257 -24.30 -5.20 2.21
CA ASN A 257 -24.58 -6.03 1.06
C ASN A 257 -24.95 -5.15 -0.13
N VAL A 258 -23.95 -4.47 -0.69
CA VAL A 258 -24.10 -3.63 -1.88
C VAL A 258 -23.10 -4.07 -2.96
N ASN A 259 -23.41 -3.79 -4.21
CA ASN A 259 -22.43 -3.93 -5.29
C ASN A 259 -21.93 -2.55 -5.67
N VAL A 260 -20.61 -2.37 -5.64
CA VAL A 260 -19.95 -1.08 -5.91
C VAL A 260 -19.17 -1.19 -7.20
N ARG A 261 -19.40 -0.24 -8.10
CA ARG A 261 -18.68 -0.09 -9.36
C ARG A 261 -17.96 1.24 -9.41
N LEU A 262 -16.70 1.23 -9.81
CA LEU A 262 -15.90 2.42 -10.07
C LEU A 262 -15.79 2.66 -11.56
N TYR A 263 -16.13 3.86 -12.01
CA TYR A 263 -15.99 4.29 -13.40
C TYR A 263 -14.99 5.44 -13.49
N GLU A 264 -14.10 5.36 -14.50
CA GLU A 264 -13.24 6.46 -14.89
C GLU A 264 -14.03 7.41 -15.79
N SER A 265 -13.96 8.69 -15.52
CA SER A 265 -14.67 9.79 -16.17
C SER A 265 -16.20 9.84 -15.95
N LEU A 266 -16.72 11.06 -16.05
CA LEU A 266 -18.16 11.33 -16.01
C LEU A 266 -18.79 10.82 -17.32
N PRO A 267 -19.94 10.12 -17.28
CA PRO A 267 -20.72 9.92 -18.47
C PRO A 267 -21.06 11.32 -19.03
N LEU A 268 -20.75 11.55 -20.31
CA LEU A 268 -21.30 12.69 -21.01
C LEU A 268 -22.82 12.59 -20.94
N GLU A 269 -23.53 13.71 -20.74
CA GLU A 269 -24.98 13.73 -20.65
C GLU A 269 -25.61 12.90 -21.76
N GLY A 270 -26.46 11.93 -21.39
CA GLY A 270 -27.16 11.03 -22.32
C GLY A 270 -26.41 9.78 -22.78
N LYS A 271 -25.18 9.50 -22.30
CA LYS A 271 -24.48 8.24 -22.60
C LYS A 271 -24.51 7.31 -21.40
N ALA A 272 -24.68 6.01 -21.66
CA ALA A 272 -24.53 4.96 -20.65
C ALA A 272 -23.11 5.00 -20.05
N MET A 273 -22.99 4.66 -18.77
CA MET A 273 -21.69 4.44 -18.15
C MET A 273 -20.93 3.33 -18.88
N GLY A 274 -19.67 3.54 -19.19
CA GLY A 274 -18.81 2.55 -19.84
C GLY A 274 -18.59 1.30 -18.99
N LYS A 275 -17.56 0.51 -19.32
CA LYS A 275 -17.15 -0.62 -18.49
C LYS A 275 -16.54 -0.10 -17.19
N PRO A 276 -16.93 -0.64 -16.01
CA PRO A 276 -16.30 -0.26 -14.75
C PRO A 276 -14.82 -0.71 -14.72
N VAL A 277 -13.95 0.11 -14.14
CA VAL A 277 -12.54 -0.24 -13.89
C VAL A 277 -12.38 -1.13 -12.67
N PHE A 278 -13.40 -1.16 -11.80
CA PHE A 278 -13.47 -2.02 -10.63
C PHE A 278 -14.93 -2.32 -10.29
N GLU A 279 -15.21 -3.56 -9.85
CA GLU A 279 -16.51 -3.99 -9.35
C GLU A 279 -16.33 -5.01 -8.24
N GLU A 280 -16.98 -4.79 -7.10
CA GLU A 280 -16.94 -5.70 -5.95
C GLU A 280 -18.24 -5.62 -5.14
N PHE A 281 -18.68 -6.80 -4.65
CA PHE A 281 -19.79 -6.92 -3.69
C PHE A 281 -19.24 -6.92 -2.26
N GLY A 282 -19.80 -6.07 -1.39
CA GLY A 282 -19.35 -6.04 -0.01
C GLY A 282 -19.94 -4.92 0.84
N GLU A 283 -19.12 -4.41 1.75
CA GLU A 283 -19.51 -3.39 2.73
C GLU A 283 -18.84 -2.05 2.42
N LEU A 284 -19.65 -0.98 2.50
CA LEU A 284 -19.16 0.41 2.45
C LEU A 284 -19.69 1.20 3.65
N LEU A 285 -19.02 2.32 3.94
CA LEU A 285 -19.36 3.24 5.02
C LEU A 285 -19.45 4.67 4.47
N PHE A 286 -20.55 5.37 4.78
CA PHE A 286 -20.65 6.82 4.56
C PHE A 286 -19.98 7.59 5.69
N THR A 287 -19.19 8.59 5.32
CA THR A 287 -18.47 9.47 6.26
C THR A 287 -18.84 10.93 6.02
N HIS A 288 -18.36 11.83 6.88
CA HIS A 288 -18.61 13.26 6.73
C HIS A 288 -17.89 13.86 5.49
N PHE A 289 -16.89 13.19 4.94
CA PHE A 289 -16.15 13.66 3.76
C PHE A 289 -16.46 12.86 2.49
N GLY A 290 -17.17 11.73 2.57
CA GLY A 290 -17.45 10.88 1.41
C GLY A 290 -17.62 9.41 1.79
N LEU A 291 -16.84 8.51 1.15
CA LEU A 291 -16.99 7.07 1.26
C LEU A 291 -15.76 6.39 1.85
N SER A 292 -16.00 5.33 2.62
CA SER A 292 -14.98 4.44 3.19
C SER A 292 -15.53 3.00 3.26
N GLY A 293 -14.82 2.11 3.94
CA GLY A 293 -15.20 0.70 4.09
C GLY A 293 -14.46 -0.21 3.11
N PRO A 294 -14.48 -1.54 3.33
CA PRO A 294 -13.62 -2.48 2.63
C PRO A 294 -13.64 -2.36 1.10
N VAL A 295 -14.84 -2.34 0.50
CA VAL A 295 -14.98 -2.25 -0.96
C VAL A 295 -14.49 -0.91 -1.51
N ILE A 296 -14.72 0.19 -0.78
CA ILE A 296 -14.25 1.52 -1.19
C ILE A 296 -12.73 1.62 -1.11
N LEU A 297 -12.13 1.02 -0.07
CA LEU A 297 -10.67 0.96 0.05
C LEU A 297 -10.06 0.15 -1.11
N SER A 298 -10.66 -1.00 -1.48
CA SER A 298 -10.25 -1.76 -2.66
C SER A 298 -10.39 -0.95 -3.95
N ALA A 299 -11.52 -0.23 -4.12
CA ALA A 299 -11.75 0.62 -5.29
C ALA A 299 -10.68 1.71 -5.45
N SER A 300 -10.22 2.30 -4.34
CA SER A 300 -9.19 3.36 -4.37
C SER A 300 -7.86 2.91 -4.99
N ALA A 301 -7.52 1.62 -4.92
CA ALA A 301 -6.31 1.06 -5.53
C ALA A 301 -6.30 1.13 -7.07
N HIS A 302 -7.48 1.36 -7.69
CA HIS A 302 -7.63 1.50 -9.13
C HIS A 302 -7.69 2.97 -9.60
N MET A 303 -7.59 3.91 -8.66
CA MET A 303 -7.64 5.33 -8.99
C MET A 303 -6.24 5.89 -9.25
N GLU A 304 -6.15 6.72 -10.29
CA GLU A 304 -4.94 7.43 -10.66
C GLU A 304 -5.08 8.93 -10.35
N PRO A 305 -4.04 9.59 -9.86
CA PRO A 305 -4.07 11.02 -9.62
C PRO A 305 -4.45 11.83 -10.88
N GLY A 306 -5.30 12.83 -10.71
CA GLY A 306 -5.71 13.74 -11.79
C GLY A 306 -6.84 13.25 -12.69
N LYS A 307 -7.31 12.01 -12.51
CA LYS A 307 -8.50 11.50 -13.21
C LYS A 307 -9.78 11.71 -12.39
N ALA A 308 -10.89 11.91 -13.09
CA ALA A 308 -12.22 12.01 -12.47
C ALA A 308 -12.88 10.62 -12.37
N TYR A 309 -13.54 10.37 -11.26
CA TYR A 309 -14.17 9.08 -10.98
C TYR A 309 -15.60 9.21 -10.46
N ILE A 310 -16.39 8.18 -10.73
CA ILE A 310 -17.72 7.99 -10.15
C ILE A 310 -17.79 6.61 -9.50
N ILE A 311 -18.31 6.58 -8.28
CA ILE A 311 -18.80 5.35 -7.63
C ILE A 311 -20.28 5.20 -7.96
N SER A 312 -20.69 4.05 -8.48
CA SER A 312 -22.09 3.63 -8.61
C SER A 312 -22.36 2.47 -7.65
N ILE A 313 -23.39 2.61 -6.83
CA ILE A 313 -23.74 1.64 -5.79
C ILE A 313 -25.09 1.03 -6.15
N ASP A 314 -25.13 -0.29 -6.34
CA ASP A 314 -26.38 -1.04 -6.34
C ASP A 314 -26.77 -1.34 -4.88
N LEU A 315 -27.80 -0.66 -4.43
CA LEU A 315 -28.28 -0.77 -3.02
C LEU A 315 -29.03 -2.07 -2.74
N LYS A 316 -29.47 -2.80 -3.77
CA LYS A 316 -30.26 -4.04 -3.69
C LYS A 316 -29.78 -5.08 -4.72
N PRO A 317 -28.53 -5.53 -4.66
CA PRO A 317 -27.95 -6.41 -5.68
C PRO A 317 -28.62 -7.79 -5.77
N ALA A 318 -29.28 -8.24 -4.71
CA ALA A 318 -30.05 -9.49 -4.72
C ALA A 318 -31.37 -9.43 -5.53
N LEU A 319 -31.82 -8.23 -5.91
CA LEU A 319 -33.01 -8.01 -6.70
C LEU A 319 -32.61 -7.48 -8.09
N ASP A 320 -33.00 -8.16 -9.16
CA ASP A 320 -32.98 -7.59 -10.50
C ASP A 320 -34.04 -6.46 -10.61
N GLU A 321 -34.06 -5.74 -11.73
CA GLU A 321 -34.94 -4.60 -11.92
C GLU A 321 -36.42 -5.00 -11.82
N GLU A 322 -36.81 -6.15 -12.40
CA GLU A 322 -38.19 -6.65 -12.36
C GLU A 322 -38.65 -6.98 -10.94
N LYS A 323 -37.81 -7.70 -10.18
CA LYS A 323 -38.10 -8.04 -8.79
C LYS A 323 -38.10 -6.82 -7.87
N LEU A 324 -37.23 -5.84 -8.16
CA LEU A 324 -37.21 -4.59 -7.39
C LEU A 324 -38.46 -3.75 -7.68
N ASP A 325 -38.91 -3.64 -8.96
CA ASP A 325 -40.15 -2.93 -9.30
C ASP A 325 -41.36 -3.60 -8.64
N ALA A 326 -41.47 -4.92 -8.71
CA ALA A 326 -42.53 -5.68 -8.05
C ALA A 326 -42.52 -5.49 -6.52
N ARG A 327 -41.32 -5.39 -5.91
CA ARG A 327 -41.16 -5.10 -4.49
C ARG A 327 -41.64 -3.69 -4.14
N ILE A 328 -41.25 -2.67 -4.91
CA ILE A 328 -41.69 -1.28 -4.72
C ILE A 328 -43.22 -1.19 -4.84
N LEU A 329 -43.80 -1.81 -5.86
CA LEU A 329 -45.25 -1.84 -6.05
C LEU A 329 -45.99 -2.47 -4.86
N ARG A 330 -45.48 -3.59 -4.34
CA ARG A 330 -46.07 -4.25 -3.17
C ARG A 330 -45.97 -3.36 -1.93
N ASP A 331 -44.82 -2.79 -1.64
CA ASP A 331 -44.61 -1.92 -0.47
C ASP A 331 -45.49 -0.65 -0.54
N PHE A 332 -45.71 -0.10 -1.74
CA PHE A 332 -46.63 1.01 -1.98
C PHE A 332 -48.11 0.60 -1.83
N ALA A 333 -48.48 -0.59 -2.31
CA ALA A 333 -49.82 -1.13 -2.14
C ALA A 333 -50.20 -1.34 -0.67
N GLU A 334 -49.27 -1.81 0.15
CA GLU A 334 -49.41 -1.98 1.60
C GLU A 334 -49.49 -0.63 2.35
N SER A 335 -48.94 0.44 1.75
CA SER A 335 -48.79 1.77 2.36
C SER A 335 -49.60 2.86 1.66
N LYS A 336 -50.72 2.56 0.97
CA LYS A 336 -51.45 3.44 0.05
C LYS A 336 -51.69 4.86 0.52
N ASN A 337 -51.93 5.06 1.82
CA ASN A 337 -52.25 6.36 2.41
C ASN A 337 -51.06 7.05 3.08
N ARG A 338 -49.89 6.40 3.10
CA ARG A 338 -48.67 7.00 3.66
C ARG A 338 -48.04 7.97 2.67
N SER A 339 -47.27 8.93 3.22
CA SER A 339 -46.38 9.75 2.43
C SER A 339 -45.21 8.93 1.87
N PHE A 340 -44.67 9.33 0.75
CA PHE A 340 -43.56 8.68 0.08
C PHE A 340 -42.39 8.43 1.02
N GLU A 341 -41.97 9.47 1.77
CA GLU A 341 -40.87 9.34 2.72
C GLU A 341 -41.12 8.24 3.76
N ASN A 342 -42.34 8.14 4.32
CA ASN A 342 -42.69 7.14 5.32
C ASN A 342 -42.81 5.71 4.74
N ALA A 343 -43.15 5.58 3.47
CA ALA A 343 -43.29 4.28 2.80
C ALA A 343 -41.93 3.67 2.45
N LEU A 344 -40.87 4.47 2.38
CA LEU A 344 -39.51 4.00 2.07
C LEU A 344 -38.82 3.26 3.23
N SER A 345 -39.38 3.26 4.42
CA SER A 345 -38.78 2.67 5.64
C SER A 345 -38.52 1.16 5.55
N GLY A 346 -39.27 0.43 4.70
CA GLY A 346 -39.06 -1.00 4.43
C GLY A 346 -37.95 -1.27 3.41
N LEU A 347 -37.55 -0.25 2.65
CA LEU A 347 -36.59 -0.40 1.54
C LEU A 347 -35.19 0.16 1.89
N TYR A 348 -35.12 1.25 2.68
CA TYR A 348 -33.87 1.94 3.00
C TYR A 348 -33.68 2.17 4.50
N PRO A 349 -32.41 2.26 4.97
CA PRO A 349 -32.10 2.76 6.31
C PRO A 349 -32.64 4.18 6.54
N LYS A 350 -33.06 4.49 7.76
CA LYS A 350 -33.69 5.78 8.09
C LYS A 350 -32.84 7.00 7.69
N THR A 351 -31.54 6.94 7.94
CA THR A 351 -30.60 8.03 7.60
C THR A 351 -30.45 8.25 6.09
N MET A 352 -30.76 7.25 5.26
CA MET A 352 -30.67 7.34 3.80
C MET A 352 -31.94 7.93 3.17
N ILE A 353 -33.11 7.75 3.80
CA ILE A 353 -34.40 8.15 3.25
C ILE A 353 -34.45 9.62 2.79
N PRO A 354 -34.01 10.61 3.58
CA PRO A 354 -34.03 12.02 3.14
C PRO A 354 -33.19 12.26 1.87
N VAL A 355 -32.07 11.53 1.73
CA VAL A 355 -31.22 11.64 0.55
C VAL A 355 -31.88 10.99 -0.67
N ILE A 356 -32.52 9.83 -0.50
CA ILE A 356 -33.30 9.18 -1.56
C ILE A 356 -34.47 10.06 -2.02
N VAL A 357 -35.23 10.65 -1.10
CA VAL A 357 -36.30 11.59 -1.42
C VAL A 357 -35.78 12.76 -2.24
N ALA A 358 -34.73 13.44 -1.76
CA ALA A 358 -34.15 14.57 -2.46
C ALA A 358 -33.62 14.23 -3.87
N ARG A 359 -33.10 13.03 -4.07
CA ARG A 359 -32.52 12.60 -5.34
C ARG A 359 -33.50 11.92 -6.29
N SER A 360 -34.64 11.42 -5.80
CA SER A 360 -35.67 10.80 -6.62
C SER A 360 -36.52 11.81 -7.40
N GLY A 361 -36.48 13.10 -7.00
CA GLY A 361 -37.35 14.13 -7.54
C GLY A 361 -38.83 13.99 -7.10
N ILE A 362 -39.14 13.09 -6.16
CA ILE A 362 -40.49 12.86 -5.64
C ILE A 362 -40.61 13.60 -4.29
N PRO A 363 -41.52 14.57 -4.12
CA PRO A 363 -41.70 15.22 -2.84
C PRO A 363 -42.03 14.22 -1.73
N GLY A 364 -41.42 14.40 -0.56
CA GLY A 364 -41.55 13.42 0.55
C GLY A 364 -42.98 13.24 1.09
N ASP A 365 -43.82 14.26 1.00
CA ASP A 365 -45.23 14.29 1.41
C ASP A 365 -46.17 13.70 0.35
N THR A 366 -45.73 13.41 -0.85
CA THR A 366 -46.51 12.79 -1.94
C THR A 366 -47.12 11.48 -1.43
N LYS A 367 -48.44 11.30 -1.58
CA LYS A 367 -49.05 10.02 -1.30
C LYS A 367 -48.59 8.95 -2.26
N VAL A 368 -48.22 7.76 -1.75
CA VAL A 368 -47.63 6.71 -2.61
C VAL A 368 -48.57 6.22 -3.72
N ASN A 369 -49.88 6.32 -3.53
CA ASN A 369 -50.87 6.01 -4.57
C ASN A 369 -50.90 7.04 -5.72
N SER A 370 -50.27 8.20 -5.56
CA SER A 370 -50.12 9.24 -6.59
C SER A 370 -48.78 9.20 -7.27
N VAL A 371 -47.86 8.32 -6.88
CA VAL A 371 -46.53 8.17 -7.54
C VAL A 371 -46.73 7.55 -8.92
N THR A 372 -46.28 8.26 -9.97
CA THR A 372 -46.43 7.80 -11.34
C THR A 372 -45.49 6.64 -11.68
N LYS A 373 -45.72 5.97 -12.80
CA LYS A 373 -44.84 4.90 -13.30
C LYS A 373 -43.45 5.42 -13.59
N GLU A 374 -43.31 6.63 -14.15
CA GLU A 374 -42.04 7.30 -14.46
C GLU A 374 -41.27 7.62 -13.17
N GLN A 375 -41.94 8.15 -12.15
CA GLN A 375 -41.35 8.43 -10.85
C GLN A 375 -40.86 7.15 -10.16
N ARG A 376 -41.66 6.07 -10.23
CA ARG A 376 -41.27 4.76 -9.69
C ARG A 376 -40.07 4.19 -10.40
N ARG A 377 -40.00 4.34 -11.74
CA ARG A 377 -38.82 3.93 -12.53
C ARG A 377 -37.59 4.75 -12.15
N ALA A 378 -37.70 6.05 -11.95
CA ALA A 378 -36.61 6.89 -11.47
C ALA A 378 -36.09 6.45 -10.09
N LEU A 379 -37.01 6.05 -9.17
CA LEU A 379 -36.64 5.49 -7.88
C LEU A 379 -35.91 4.14 -8.03
N LEU A 380 -36.37 3.28 -8.94
CA LEU A 380 -35.72 2.02 -9.24
C LEU A 380 -34.27 2.24 -9.78
N GLU A 381 -34.11 3.10 -10.78
CA GLU A 381 -32.81 3.47 -11.34
C GLU A 381 -31.88 4.04 -10.25
N LEU A 382 -32.39 4.95 -9.41
CA LEU A 382 -31.63 5.50 -8.29
C LEU A 382 -31.19 4.41 -7.30
N THR A 383 -32.00 3.38 -7.11
CA THR A 383 -31.67 2.24 -6.22
C THR A 383 -30.59 1.34 -6.80
N LYS A 384 -30.66 1.09 -8.11
CA LYS A 384 -29.68 0.24 -8.82
C LYS A 384 -28.38 0.97 -9.15
N HIS A 385 -28.45 2.30 -9.29
CA HIS A 385 -27.35 3.16 -9.70
C HIS A 385 -27.23 4.40 -8.81
N PHE A 386 -27.03 4.20 -7.50
CA PHE A 386 -26.82 5.30 -6.57
C PHE A 386 -25.40 5.86 -6.76
N THR A 387 -25.27 6.92 -7.55
CA THR A 387 -23.99 7.50 -7.96
C THR A 387 -23.43 8.49 -6.94
N VAL A 388 -22.11 8.46 -6.74
CA VAL A 388 -21.33 9.41 -5.95
C VAL A 388 -20.16 9.90 -6.79
N LYS A 389 -20.11 11.20 -7.07
CA LYS A 389 -18.97 11.81 -7.73
C LYS A 389 -17.80 11.92 -6.75
N ILE A 390 -16.61 11.56 -7.18
CA ILE A 390 -15.41 11.56 -6.35
C ILE A 390 -14.51 12.71 -6.78
N SER A 391 -14.19 13.61 -5.85
CA SER A 391 -13.27 14.71 -6.04
C SER A 391 -11.81 14.32 -5.80
N GLY A 392 -11.55 13.23 -5.07
CA GLY A 392 -10.19 12.77 -4.81
C GLY A 392 -10.08 11.68 -3.74
N LEU A 393 -8.84 11.35 -3.42
CA LEU A 393 -8.45 10.45 -2.34
C LEU A 393 -8.20 11.26 -1.07
N ARG A 394 -8.37 10.64 0.11
CA ARG A 394 -7.81 11.19 1.34
C ARG A 394 -6.28 11.19 1.28
N PRO A 395 -5.59 12.03 2.08
CA PRO A 395 -4.12 12.09 2.10
C PRO A 395 -3.45 10.74 2.30
N VAL A 396 -2.24 10.56 1.73
CA VAL A 396 -1.47 9.31 1.82
C VAL A 396 -1.15 8.90 3.27
N GLU A 397 -1.10 9.86 4.16
CA GLU A 397 -0.90 9.66 5.61
C GLU A 397 -2.05 8.88 6.25
N GLU A 398 -3.25 8.93 5.68
CA GLU A 398 -4.43 8.19 6.14
C GLU A 398 -4.62 6.85 5.40
N ALA A 399 -3.84 6.61 4.35
CA ALA A 399 -3.90 5.38 3.57
C ALA A 399 -3.42 4.17 4.40
N ILE A 400 -4.02 3.00 4.17
CA ILE A 400 -3.56 1.77 4.84
C ILE A 400 -2.19 1.36 4.30
N ILE A 401 -1.97 1.53 2.99
CA ILE A 401 -0.75 1.16 2.29
C ILE A 401 -0.35 2.27 1.31
N THR A 402 0.93 2.32 0.96
CA THR A 402 1.45 3.14 -0.13
C THR A 402 1.48 2.32 -1.40
N SER A 403 0.99 2.88 -2.49
CA SER A 403 1.22 2.40 -3.85
C SER A 403 2.30 3.25 -4.51
N GLY A 404 3.10 2.66 -5.39
CA GLY A 404 4.35 3.26 -5.86
C GLY A 404 5.54 2.86 -4.99
N GLY A 405 6.73 3.26 -5.36
CA GLY A 405 7.98 2.87 -4.69
C GLY A 405 9.10 2.59 -5.65
N VAL A 406 10.09 1.80 -5.25
CA VAL A 406 11.20 1.39 -6.11
C VAL A 406 10.67 0.54 -7.27
N ALA A 407 11.01 0.97 -8.49
CA ALA A 407 10.48 0.37 -9.71
C ALA A 407 10.86 -1.11 -9.83
N THR A 408 9.88 -2.00 -9.94
CA THR A 408 10.07 -3.46 -10.00
C THR A 408 10.95 -3.93 -11.16
N ARG A 409 11.02 -3.19 -12.28
CA ARG A 409 11.90 -3.50 -13.42
C ARG A 409 13.38 -3.46 -13.07
N GLU A 410 13.76 -2.72 -12.02
CA GLU A 410 15.13 -2.53 -11.54
C GLU A 410 15.51 -3.47 -10.40
N ILE A 411 14.63 -4.39 -10.05
CA ILE A 411 14.80 -5.40 -9.00
C ILE A 411 14.68 -6.79 -9.64
N ASP A 412 15.52 -7.73 -9.24
CA ASP A 412 15.38 -9.12 -9.65
C ASP A 412 14.21 -9.77 -8.90
N PRO A 413 13.20 -10.35 -9.59
CA PRO A 413 12.00 -10.88 -8.93
C PRO A 413 12.23 -12.19 -8.17
N LYS A 414 13.39 -12.83 -8.30
CA LYS A 414 13.73 -14.08 -7.60
C LYS A 414 14.49 -13.81 -6.31
N THR A 415 15.43 -12.86 -6.36
CA THR A 415 16.35 -12.57 -5.27
C THR A 415 16.02 -11.29 -4.53
N MET A 416 15.12 -10.45 -5.06
CA MET A 416 14.88 -9.09 -4.59
C MET A 416 16.12 -8.18 -4.63
N GLU A 417 17.19 -8.59 -5.31
CA GLU A 417 18.42 -7.81 -5.49
C GLU A 417 18.23 -6.69 -6.50
N SER A 418 18.85 -5.55 -6.25
CA SER A 418 19.01 -4.47 -7.22
C SER A 418 19.74 -4.95 -8.47
N LYS A 419 19.21 -4.62 -9.65
CA LYS A 419 19.91 -4.82 -10.92
C LYS A 419 20.94 -3.72 -11.20
N LEU A 420 20.91 -2.63 -10.42
CA LEU A 420 21.81 -1.49 -10.57
C LEU A 420 23.00 -1.55 -9.62
N ILE A 421 22.78 -2.00 -8.39
CA ILE A 421 23.77 -2.01 -7.31
C ILE A 421 23.83 -3.40 -6.70
N PRO A 422 24.84 -4.21 -7.06
CA PRO A 422 25.07 -5.52 -6.47
C PRO A 422 25.17 -5.47 -4.94
N GLY A 423 24.52 -6.41 -4.24
CA GLY A 423 24.49 -6.48 -2.78
C GLY A 423 23.40 -5.62 -2.13
N LEU A 424 22.67 -4.79 -2.88
CA LEU A 424 21.50 -4.06 -2.39
C LEU A 424 20.23 -4.84 -2.68
N TYR A 425 19.38 -5.06 -1.65
CA TYR A 425 18.13 -5.79 -1.74
C TYR A 425 16.96 -4.93 -1.25
N PHE A 426 15.75 -5.29 -1.67
CA PHE A 426 14.53 -4.61 -1.27
C PHE A 426 13.50 -5.58 -0.72
N ALA A 427 12.73 -5.19 0.33
CA ALA A 427 11.68 -6.02 0.89
C ALA A 427 10.48 -5.20 1.38
N GLY A 428 9.28 -5.72 1.16
CA GLY A 428 8.02 -5.11 1.60
C GLY A 428 7.63 -3.85 0.84
N GLU A 429 6.90 -2.95 1.52
CA GLU A 429 6.20 -1.79 0.96
C GLU A 429 7.11 -0.71 0.32
N VAL A 430 8.44 -0.82 0.43
CA VAL A 430 9.38 0.06 -0.29
C VAL A 430 9.40 -0.22 -1.79
N ILE A 431 8.99 -1.43 -2.20
CA ILE A 431 8.87 -1.86 -3.59
C ILE A 431 7.54 -1.35 -4.16
N ASP A 432 7.49 -1.02 -5.46
CA ASP A 432 6.26 -0.65 -6.17
C ASP A 432 5.30 -1.85 -6.35
N VAL A 433 4.77 -2.34 -5.22
CA VAL A 433 3.75 -3.39 -5.14
C VAL A 433 2.82 -3.12 -3.96
N ASP A 434 1.52 -3.23 -4.19
CA ASP A 434 0.48 -3.16 -3.18
C ASP A 434 -0.65 -4.14 -3.48
N ALA A 435 -1.36 -4.58 -2.45
CA ALA A 435 -2.46 -5.53 -2.57
C ALA A 435 -3.69 -5.04 -1.80
N TYR A 436 -4.85 -5.61 -2.09
CA TYR A 436 -6.09 -5.33 -1.37
C TYR A 436 -5.99 -5.66 0.12
N THR A 437 -7.04 -5.24 0.86
CA THR A 437 -7.20 -5.66 2.26
C THR A 437 -7.40 -7.18 2.32
N GLY A 438 -6.99 -7.80 3.44
CA GLY A 438 -7.19 -9.26 3.59
C GLY A 438 -5.98 -10.02 4.10
N GLY A 439 -4.89 -9.34 4.48
CA GLY A 439 -3.63 -9.95 4.92
C GLY A 439 -2.58 -10.04 3.81
N PHE A 440 -2.94 -9.67 2.58
CA PHE A 440 -2.08 -9.82 1.41
C PHE A 440 -0.83 -8.95 1.47
N ASN A 441 -0.92 -7.70 1.94
CA ASN A 441 0.25 -6.80 2.04
C ASN A 441 1.29 -7.29 3.05
N LEU A 442 0.87 -7.91 4.16
CA LEU A 442 1.79 -8.53 5.09
C LEU A 442 2.38 -9.82 4.51
N GLN A 443 1.60 -10.61 3.78
CA GLN A 443 2.13 -11.77 3.05
C GLN A 443 3.22 -11.35 2.05
N ILE A 444 3.01 -10.29 1.27
CA ILE A 444 4.03 -9.73 0.38
C ILE A 444 5.28 -9.33 1.15
N ALA A 445 5.11 -8.72 2.32
CA ALA A 445 6.23 -8.33 3.17
C ALA A 445 7.05 -9.54 3.65
N TRP A 446 6.38 -10.62 4.06
CA TRP A 446 7.05 -11.87 4.46
C TRP A 446 7.77 -12.52 3.29
N SER A 447 7.08 -12.71 2.17
CA SER A 447 7.62 -13.41 0.99
C SER A 447 8.80 -12.68 0.34
N THR A 448 8.72 -11.36 0.20
CA THR A 448 9.82 -10.57 -0.36
C THR A 448 11.02 -10.48 0.59
N ALA A 449 10.76 -10.43 1.91
CA ALA A 449 11.80 -10.46 2.93
C ALA A 449 12.53 -11.81 2.97
N PHE A 450 11.79 -12.92 2.84
CA PHE A 450 12.36 -14.26 2.73
C PHE A 450 13.27 -14.38 1.50
N ALA A 451 12.79 -13.95 0.33
CA ALA A 451 13.56 -14.01 -0.92
C ALA A 451 14.85 -13.17 -0.83
N ALA A 452 14.75 -11.92 -0.32
CA ALA A 452 15.89 -11.05 -0.13
C ALA A 452 16.93 -11.63 0.82
N ALA A 453 16.48 -12.09 2.00
CA ALA A 453 17.37 -12.64 3.02
C ALA A 453 18.06 -13.94 2.57
N SER A 454 17.33 -14.84 1.91
CA SER A 454 17.89 -16.09 1.41
C SER A 454 18.97 -15.85 0.35
N ALA A 455 18.70 -14.96 -0.60
CA ALA A 455 19.66 -14.61 -1.66
C ALA A 455 20.90 -13.91 -1.10
N ALA A 456 20.71 -12.95 -0.19
CA ALA A 456 21.79 -12.23 0.44
C ALA A 456 22.69 -13.13 1.31
N ALA A 457 22.09 -14.07 2.06
CA ALA A 457 22.85 -15.04 2.86
C ALA A 457 23.67 -16.01 1.99
N GLN A 458 23.10 -16.51 0.88
CA GLN A 458 23.83 -17.35 -0.08
C GLN A 458 25.03 -16.61 -0.69
N ARG A 459 24.87 -15.32 -1.03
CA ARG A 459 25.96 -14.49 -1.53
C ARG A 459 27.08 -14.34 -0.49
N ALA A 460 26.73 -14.04 0.77
CA ALA A 460 27.70 -13.91 1.85
C ALA A 460 28.49 -15.20 2.10
N ALA A 461 27.81 -16.36 2.06
CA ALA A 461 28.45 -17.67 2.19
C ALA A 461 29.45 -17.96 1.06
N ASN A 462 29.11 -17.61 -0.17
CA ASN A 462 30.00 -17.80 -1.34
C ASN A 462 31.22 -16.88 -1.27
N SER A 463 31.07 -15.63 -0.77
CA SER A 463 32.20 -14.69 -0.64
C SER A 463 33.17 -15.05 0.50
N ASN A 464 32.76 -15.83 1.49
CA ASN A 464 33.61 -16.32 2.58
C ASN A 464 34.32 -17.65 2.26
N GLY A 465 33.97 -18.30 1.12
CA GLY A 465 34.55 -19.56 0.65
C GLY A 465 35.67 -19.39 -0.40
N GLU A 466 35.87 -18.19 -0.93
CA GLU A 466 36.97 -17.79 -1.81
C GLU A 466 38.07 -17.06 -0.99
#